data_88f35f0a46bc04930e140af29681fb83
#
_entry.id   88f35f0a46bc04930e140af29681fb83
#
_cell.length_a   1.000
_cell.length_b   1.000
_cell.length_c   1.000
_cell.angle_alpha   90.00
_cell.angle_beta   90.00
_cell.angle_gamma   90.00
#
_symmetry.space_group_name_H-M   'P 1'
#
loop_
_entity.id
_entity.type
_entity.pdbx_description
1 polymer ?
#
loop_
_entity_poly.entity_id
_entity_poly.type
_entity_poly.pdbx_seq_one_letter_code
_entity_poly.pdbx_strand_id
1 'polypeptide(L)'
;MRRYFAFPVLLASIPIACAAPATELPARYFRLLGAGMAEVEQRLNAEPSADLRQLESRGSGWRLFPHNVLAAAVLYAKQDPDNPRYHDARMLALATRIGDLLAAESERGAFEARLNSDRDAYMWLDAFRILRGELGPAREERWRRALFKSIAKLAEDSARVADFPGYYSPFIGTSPNHLSLWASTLYLAGRVFGDPNWESLGARIMHRFAAEQSPHGYWGEHDRNLPTAGYDYTSYTGVALYYEFSRDPVALAALRRGLDFHKHFTYPDGAPVEVLDDRNRYTSLSGWNGPGFETWSEQNPGPAGNDESPSKGHFGFSNFSDGRRYAEFQTSFFREGETGYEDLGRLAQDALYYHRGSRAPIPQDLDRYAYRLELPAGIRKTGPWVVCLSGLIETQAINNQYYLDRQSSLSIFHTKTGLIVTGAGSKRQPELATFTERLGDQLVHMPVTSRLDMDDKQDRLALAYNTFFAELEVPAPSETALPFRFAITGKGRPGQDLRLTLQLCLHAGEALETGAGKTVTLGRDRLELAPDDLRGMLRHHGWTLRVDPAARLVWPVYPHHPYTDKPETSLDHAVGALSVPLRPRPGSYIRPREQVIPFTVEVGK
;
A
#
# COMPACT_ATOMS: atom_id res chain seq x y z
N MET A 1 9.16 -10.66 -59.06
CA MET A 1 9.59 -11.60 -58.04
C MET A 1 10.20 -10.86 -56.86
N ARG A 2 9.46 -10.59 -55.83
CA ARG A 2 9.97 -10.04 -54.56
C ARG A 2 9.76 -11.11 -53.48
N ARG A 3 10.88 -11.61 -52.93
CA ARG A 3 10.89 -12.59 -51.85
C ARG A 3 10.64 -11.87 -50.53
N TYR A 4 9.59 -12.23 -49.82
CA TYR A 4 9.37 -11.85 -48.43
C TYR A 4 10.15 -12.82 -47.52
N PHE A 5 11.08 -12.30 -46.75
CA PHE A 5 11.70 -13.01 -45.64
C PHE A 5 10.82 -12.83 -44.42
N ALA A 6 10.22 -13.92 -43.95
CA ALA A 6 9.57 -13.96 -42.64
C ALA A 6 10.64 -14.21 -41.59
N PHE A 7 10.79 -13.28 -40.66
CA PHE A 7 11.56 -13.51 -39.42
C PHE A 7 10.65 -14.18 -38.39
N PRO A 8 11.07 -15.27 -37.75
CA PRO A 8 10.37 -15.82 -36.61
C PRO A 8 10.64 -14.92 -35.40
N VAL A 9 9.60 -14.32 -34.84
CA VAL A 9 9.66 -13.70 -33.52
C VAL A 9 9.75 -14.81 -32.49
N LEU A 10 10.92 -15.01 -31.92
CA LEU A 10 11.10 -15.81 -30.71
C LEU A 10 10.47 -15.04 -29.54
N LEU A 11 9.30 -15.45 -29.11
CA LEU A 11 8.75 -15.11 -27.81
C LEU A 11 9.64 -15.77 -26.74
N ALA A 12 10.57 -15.00 -26.18
CA ALA A 12 11.30 -15.38 -24.99
C ALA A 12 10.34 -15.27 -23.81
N SER A 13 9.88 -16.43 -23.31
CA SER A 13 9.29 -16.52 -22.00
C SER A 13 10.31 -16.03 -20.97
N ILE A 14 10.03 -14.86 -20.36
CA ILE A 14 10.82 -14.35 -19.24
C ILE A 14 10.57 -15.31 -18.08
N PRO A 15 11.56 -16.06 -17.61
CA PRO A 15 11.38 -16.85 -16.41
C PRO A 15 11.18 -15.89 -15.24
N ILE A 16 10.15 -16.13 -14.43
CA ILE A 16 10.02 -15.54 -13.09
C ILE A 16 11.36 -15.78 -12.40
N ALA A 17 12.09 -14.71 -12.13
CA ALA A 17 13.43 -14.79 -11.57
C ALA A 17 13.35 -15.56 -10.26
N CYS A 18 13.94 -16.75 -10.23
CA CYS A 18 14.36 -17.38 -8.99
C CYS A 18 15.08 -16.30 -8.17
N ALA A 19 14.62 -16.08 -6.95
CA ALA A 19 15.19 -15.09 -6.05
C ALA A 19 16.72 -15.24 -6.05
N ALA A 20 17.42 -14.21 -6.46
CA ALA A 20 18.88 -14.14 -6.36
C ALA A 20 19.28 -14.52 -4.93
N PRO A 21 20.43 -15.16 -4.72
CA PRO A 21 20.88 -15.52 -3.38
C PRO A 21 20.77 -14.29 -2.51
N ALA A 22 20.10 -14.42 -1.36
CA ALA A 22 19.73 -13.34 -0.47
C ALA A 22 20.97 -12.55 -0.09
N THR A 23 21.26 -11.49 -0.83
CA THR A 23 22.29 -10.52 -0.46
C THR A 23 21.90 -10.00 0.92
N GLU A 24 22.81 -9.96 1.87
CA GLU A 24 22.49 -9.43 3.20
C GLU A 24 21.90 -8.03 3.09
N LEU A 25 20.86 -7.74 3.86
CA LEU A 25 20.12 -6.49 3.77
C LEU A 25 20.97 -5.23 3.82
N PRO A 26 21.97 -5.09 4.71
CA PRO A 26 22.79 -3.89 4.74
C PRO A 26 23.46 -3.59 3.41
N ALA A 27 24.08 -4.59 2.78
CA ALA A 27 24.70 -4.41 1.47
C ALA A 27 23.71 -3.95 0.40
N ARG A 28 22.46 -4.47 0.45
CA ARG A 28 21.42 -4.05 -0.46
C ARG A 28 20.96 -2.62 -0.21
N TYR A 29 20.75 -2.23 1.04
CA TYR A 29 20.38 -0.85 1.38
C TYR A 29 21.43 0.14 0.89
N PHE A 30 22.71 -0.09 1.15
CA PHE A 30 23.76 0.81 0.72
C PHE A 30 23.93 0.89 -0.80
N ARG A 31 23.69 -0.21 -1.53
CA ARG A 31 23.69 -0.15 -3.00
C ARG A 31 22.55 0.69 -3.55
N LEU A 32 21.31 0.46 -3.05
CA LEU A 32 20.13 1.24 -3.47
C LEU A 32 20.31 2.73 -3.13
N LEU A 33 20.79 3.05 -1.93
CA LEU A 33 21.08 4.42 -1.51
C LEU A 33 22.16 5.06 -2.40
N GLY A 34 23.24 4.32 -2.67
CA GLY A 34 24.36 4.83 -3.49
C GLY A 34 23.92 5.15 -4.92
N ALA A 35 23.09 4.30 -5.52
CA ALA A 35 22.55 4.52 -6.86
C ALA A 35 21.60 5.73 -6.91
N GLY A 36 20.64 5.81 -5.96
CA GLY A 36 19.70 6.93 -5.92
C GLY A 36 20.38 8.27 -5.60
N MET A 37 21.34 8.28 -4.68
CA MET A 37 22.09 9.51 -4.36
C MET A 37 23.01 9.98 -5.50
N ALA A 38 23.50 9.09 -6.37
CA ALA A 38 24.21 9.48 -7.57
C ALA A 38 23.31 10.25 -8.54
N GLU A 39 22.06 9.86 -8.67
CA GLU A 39 21.07 10.59 -9.48
C GLU A 39 20.74 11.95 -8.87
N VAL A 40 20.50 12.03 -7.56
CA VAL A 40 20.29 13.30 -6.85
C VAL A 40 21.47 14.25 -7.05
N GLU A 41 22.70 13.76 -6.92
CA GLU A 41 23.92 14.54 -7.15
C GLU A 41 23.99 15.06 -8.60
N GLN A 42 23.71 14.23 -9.58
CA GLN A 42 23.71 14.61 -10.99
C GLN A 42 22.71 15.74 -11.26
N ARG A 43 21.49 15.63 -10.77
CA ARG A 43 20.45 16.66 -10.95
C ARG A 43 20.82 17.96 -10.27
N LEU A 44 21.31 17.93 -9.02
CA LEU A 44 21.77 19.12 -8.32
C LEU A 44 22.95 19.80 -9.03
N ASN A 45 23.86 19.02 -9.63
CA ASN A 45 25.00 19.56 -10.36
C ASN A 45 24.62 20.18 -11.70
N ALA A 46 23.54 19.73 -12.33
CA ALA A 46 22.98 20.36 -13.52
C ALA A 46 22.45 21.79 -13.24
N GLU A 47 22.10 22.08 -11.99
CA GLU A 47 21.54 23.37 -11.57
C GLU A 47 22.22 23.89 -10.28
N PRO A 48 23.48 24.29 -10.35
CA PRO A 48 24.29 24.56 -9.15
C PRO A 48 23.83 25.78 -8.35
N SER A 49 23.13 26.73 -8.97
CA SER A 49 22.64 27.96 -8.36
C SER A 49 21.12 27.97 -8.07
N ALA A 50 20.40 26.89 -8.42
CA ALA A 50 18.97 26.83 -8.20
C ALA A 50 18.65 26.76 -6.70
N ASP A 51 17.67 27.55 -6.26
CA ASP A 51 17.07 27.41 -4.94
C ASP A 51 16.04 26.27 -4.90
N LEU A 52 15.55 25.95 -3.71
CA LEU A 52 14.61 24.85 -3.51
C LEU A 52 13.32 25.02 -4.33
N ARG A 53 12.80 26.24 -4.45
CA ARG A 53 11.57 26.52 -5.20
C ARG A 53 11.75 26.29 -6.71
N GLN A 54 12.92 26.68 -7.23
CA GLN A 54 13.25 26.47 -8.63
C GLN A 54 13.37 24.97 -8.94
N LEU A 55 14.00 24.22 -8.04
CA LEU A 55 14.13 22.77 -8.16
C LEU A 55 12.76 22.07 -8.10
N GLU A 56 11.90 22.48 -7.17
CA GLU A 56 10.55 21.92 -7.01
C GLU A 56 9.61 22.22 -8.18
N SER A 57 9.72 23.39 -8.79
CA SER A 57 8.87 23.76 -9.93
C SER A 57 9.07 22.89 -11.16
N ARG A 58 10.14 22.09 -11.21
CA ARG A 58 10.55 21.25 -12.34
C ARG A 58 10.26 19.78 -12.20
N GLY A 59 9.67 19.35 -11.07
CA GLY A 59 9.28 17.96 -10.88
C GLY A 59 8.96 17.62 -9.44
N SER A 60 8.16 16.58 -9.25
CA SER A 60 7.65 16.16 -7.95
C SER A 60 8.73 15.63 -6.98
N GLY A 61 9.84 15.10 -7.50
CA GLY A 61 10.91 14.47 -6.69
C GLY A 61 11.67 15.42 -5.77
N TRP A 62 11.63 16.73 -6.04
CA TRP A 62 12.41 17.71 -5.29
C TRP A 62 11.78 18.12 -3.95
N ARG A 63 10.52 17.80 -3.72
CA ARG A 63 9.84 18.03 -2.44
C ARG A 63 10.46 17.26 -1.27
N LEU A 64 11.25 16.25 -1.57
CA LEU A 64 11.72 15.25 -0.63
C LEU A 64 13.18 15.45 -0.21
N PHE A 65 13.67 16.68 -0.28
CA PHE A 65 15.02 17.02 0.15
C PHE A 65 15.37 16.59 1.59
N PRO A 66 14.46 16.67 2.59
CA PRO A 66 14.74 16.12 3.90
C PRO A 66 15.09 14.63 3.89
N HIS A 67 14.47 13.85 3.00
CA HIS A 67 14.80 12.44 2.81
C HIS A 67 16.20 12.27 2.21
N ASN A 68 16.55 13.10 1.26
CA ASN A 68 17.84 13.01 0.56
C ASN A 68 18.99 13.48 1.44
N VAL A 69 18.80 14.47 2.33
CA VAL A 69 19.84 14.86 3.27
C VAL A 69 20.17 13.74 4.26
N LEU A 70 19.13 12.99 4.70
CA LEU A 70 19.34 11.83 5.57
C LEU A 70 20.10 10.72 4.83
N ALA A 71 19.71 10.44 3.58
CA ALA A 71 20.37 9.41 2.77
C ALA A 71 21.87 9.71 2.57
N ALA A 72 22.21 10.95 2.23
CA ALA A 72 23.61 11.37 2.10
C ALA A 72 24.36 11.31 3.45
N ALA A 73 23.71 11.74 4.55
CA ALA A 73 24.28 11.69 5.90
C ALA A 73 24.58 10.26 6.35
N VAL A 74 23.66 9.34 6.09
CA VAL A 74 23.84 7.91 6.44
C VAL A 74 24.97 7.29 5.63
N LEU A 75 25.02 7.54 4.31
CA LEU A 75 26.12 7.06 3.47
C LEU A 75 27.47 7.58 3.96
N TYR A 76 27.57 8.85 4.39
CA TYR A 76 28.79 9.40 4.94
C TYR A 76 29.17 8.81 6.29
N ALA A 77 28.23 8.76 7.23
CA ALA A 77 28.54 8.56 8.65
C ALA A 77 28.40 7.11 9.14
N LYS A 78 27.62 6.27 8.45
CA LYS A 78 27.37 4.90 8.92
C LYS A 78 28.58 4.03 8.64
N GLN A 79 29.32 3.70 9.69
CA GLN A 79 30.37 2.69 9.63
C GLN A 79 29.74 1.30 9.52
N ASP A 80 29.83 0.71 8.34
CA ASP A 80 29.39 -0.65 8.06
C ASP A 80 30.29 -1.25 6.96
N PRO A 81 30.69 -2.54 7.05
CA PRO A 81 31.52 -3.18 6.03
C PRO A 81 30.90 -3.13 4.62
N ASP A 82 29.58 -3.04 4.54
CA ASP A 82 28.82 -2.99 3.30
C ASP A 82 28.59 -1.56 2.80
N ASN A 83 29.05 -0.52 3.52
CA ASN A 83 28.93 0.87 3.10
C ASN A 83 30.21 1.38 2.40
N PRO A 84 30.27 1.39 1.05
CA PRO A 84 31.47 1.85 0.34
C PRO A 84 31.64 3.39 0.35
N ARG A 85 30.68 4.12 0.93
CA ARG A 85 30.67 5.58 1.03
C ARG A 85 31.00 6.12 2.41
N TYR A 86 31.39 5.26 3.34
CA TYR A 86 31.79 5.69 4.67
C TYR A 86 32.93 6.70 4.60
N HIS A 87 32.75 7.89 5.18
CA HIS A 87 33.65 9.06 5.12
C HIS A 87 33.95 9.58 3.69
N ASP A 88 33.06 9.30 2.71
CA ASP A 88 33.18 9.91 1.39
C ASP A 88 32.81 11.41 1.47
N ALA A 89 33.80 12.28 1.26
CA ALA A 89 33.62 13.73 1.32
C ALA A 89 32.55 14.27 0.34
N ARG A 90 32.29 13.55 -0.76
CA ARG A 90 31.20 13.92 -1.71
C ARG A 90 29.83 13.76 -1.05
N MET A 91 29.62 12.74 -0.23
CA MET A 91 28.36 12.54 0.48
C MET A 91 28.16 13.62 1.55
N LEU A 92 29.22 14.01 2.26
CA LEU A 92 29.15 15.14 3.19
C LEU A 92 28.84 16.47 2.47
N ALA A 93 29.49 16.72 1.33
CA ALA A 93 29.23 17.92 0.53
C ALA A 93 27.80 17.95 0.00
N LEU A 94 27.26 16.80 -0.43
CA LEU A 94 25.88 16.68 -0.91
C LEU A 94 24.88 16.91 0.23
N ALA A 95 25.09 16.26 1.38
CA ALA A 95 24.23 16.45 2.56
C ALA A 95 24.23 17.92 3.01
N THR A 96 25.41 18.55 3.09
CA THR A 96 25.50 19.96 3.52
C THR A 96 24.86 20.91 2.53
N ARG A 97 25.00 20.67 1.22
CA ARG A 97 24.33 21.45 0.18
C ARG A 97 22.81 21.39 0.33
N ILE A 98 22.24 20.18 0.48
CA ILE A 98 20.80 20.00 0.61
C ILE A 98 20.29 20.66 1.92
N GLY A 99 20.97 20.42 3.04
CA GLY A 99 20.58 21.02 4.32
C GLY A 99 20.69 22.54 4.33
N ASP A 100 21.65 23.13 3.62
CA ASP A 100 21.76 24.57 3.47
C ASP A 100 20.62 25.17 2.62
N LEU A 101 20.10 24.44 1.63
CA LEU A 101 18.89 24.80 0.89
C LEU A 101 17.65 24.80 1.80
N LEU A 102 17.50 23.78 2.64
CA LEU A 102 16.41 23.70 3.64
C LEU A 102 16.50 24.84 4.67
N ALA A 103 17.70 25.13 5.16
CA ALA A 103 17.92 26.25 6.08
C ALA A 103 17.58 27.61 5.44
N ALA A 104 17.93 27.81 4.17
CA ALA A 104 17.58 29.01 3.44
C ALA A 104 16.05 29.17 3.26
N GLU A 105 15.30 28.08 3.07
CA GLU A 105 13.83 28.12 3.04
C GLU A 105 13.25 28.51 4.41
N SER A 106 13.79 27.96 5.50
CA SER A 106 13.37 28.36 6.85
C SER A 106 13.64 29.85 7.13
N GLU A 107 14.79 30.38 6.71
CA GLU A 107 15.13 31.79 6.84
C GLU A 107 14.15 32.71 6.08
N ARG A 108 13.60 32.24 4.98
CA ARG A 108 12.56 32.94 4.21
C ARG A 108 11.14 32.77 4.78
N GLY A 109 10.99 31.99 5.86
CA GLY A 109 9.68 31.68 6.46
C GLY A 109 8.80 30.77 5.58
N ALA A 110 9.41 30.05 4.63
CA ALA A 110 8.68 29.22 3.68
C ALA A 110 8.68 27.74 4.07
N PHE A 111 9.61 27.32 4.92
CA PHE A 111 9.75 25.92 5.31
C PHE A 111 8.52 25.42 6.09
N GLU A 112 8.08 26.17 7.07
CA GLU A 112 6.96 25.82 7.94
C GLU A 112 5.61 25.83 7.23
N ALA A 113 5.50 26.61 6.15
CA ALA A 113 4.27 26.71 5.36
C ALA A 113 4.17 25.64 4.25
N ARG A 114 5.30 25.09 3.83
CA ARG A 114 5.39 24.20 2.66
C ARG A 114 5.53 22.74 3.01
N LEU A 115 6.28 22.45 4.07
CA LEU A 115 6.51 21.09 4.50
C LEU A 115 5.51 20.81 5.61
N ASN A 116 4.79 19.71 5.48
CA ASN A 116 4.22 19.08 6.63
C ASN A 116 5.39 18.82 7.57
N SER A 117 5.59 19.70 8.54
CA SER A 117 6.74 19.66 9.45
C SER A 117 6.90 18.31 10.15
N ASP A 118 5.82 17.56 10.22
CA ASP A 118 5.74 16.22 10.76
C ASP A 118 6.37 15.14 9.86
N ARG A 119 6.31 15.28 8.53
CA ARG A 119 6.82 14.26 7.61
C ARG A 119 8.31 14.41 7.32
N ASP A 120 8.76 15.64 7.22
CA ASP A 120 10.05 15.92 6.62
C ASP A 120 11.06 16.38 7.66
N ALA A 121 10.62 17.09 8.71
CA ALA A 121 11.50 17.62 9.72
C ALA A 121 12.29 16.52 10.46
N TYR A 122 11.69 15.37 10.72
CA TYR A 122 12.36 14.29 11.44
C TYR A 122 13.55 13.70 10.67
N MET A 123 13.47 13.64 9.35
CA MET A 123 14.57 13.14 8.52
C MET A 123 15.75 14.12 8.54
N TRP A 124 15.47 15.41 8.42
CA TRP A 124 16.52 16.41 8.54
C TRP A 124 17.09 16.53 9.96
N LEU A 125 16.24 16.39 10.97
CA LEU A 125 16.67 16.36 12.38
C LEU A 125 17.64 15.19 12.66
N ASP A 126 17.33 14.02 12.10
CA ASP A 126 18.21 12.85 12.27
C ASP A 126 19.53 13.01 11.50
N ALA A 127 19.49 13.57 10.29
CA ALA A 127 20.68 13.94 9.53
C ALA A 127 21.54 14.99 10.30
N PHE A 128 20.91 15.99 10.91
CA PHE A 128 21.59 16.98 11.76
C PHE A 128 22.28 16.31 12.95
N ARG A 129 21.58 15.42 13.66
CA ARG A 129 22.15 14.66 14.77
C ARG A 129 23.39 13.87 14.34
N ILE A 130 23.34 13.23 13.17
CA ILE A 130 24.43 12.41 12.64
C ILE A 130 25.65 13.27 12.25
N LEU A 131 25.39 14.40 11.58
CA LEU A 131 26.45 15.23 10.99
C LEU A 131 26.93 16.38 11.88
N ARG A 132 26.36 16.56 13.07
CA ARG A 132 26.57 17.74 13.92
C ARG A 132 28.04 18.10 14.09
N GLY A 133 28.92 17.12 14.35
CA GLY A 133 30.35 17.32 14.51
C GLY A 133 31.11 17.72 13.22
N GLU A 134 30.50 17.50 12.05
CA GLU A 134 31.12 17.72 10.74
C GLU A 134 30.68 19.05 10.09
N LEU A 135 29.60 19.68 10.61
CA LEU A 135 29.00 20.86 9.97
C LEU A 135 29.82 22.15 10.19
N GLY A 136 30.65 22.20 11.20
CA GLY A 136 31.31 23.43 11.67
C GLY A 136 30.31 24.39 12.36
N PRO A 137 30.78 25.28 13.27
CA PRO A 137 29.92 26.02 14.19
C PRO A 137 28.85 26.89 13.50
N ALA A 138 29.19 27.56 12.41
CA ALA A 138 28.26 28.47 11.75
C ALA A 138 27.09 27.73 11.08
N ARG A 139 27.38 26.60 10.39
CA ARG A 139 26.35 25.79 9.72
C ARG A 139 25.54 25.00 10.74
N GLU A 140 26.21 24.45 11.78
CA GLU A 140 25.53 23.79 12.89
C GLU A 140 24.47 24.69 13.52
N GLU A 141 24.85 25.92 13.88
CA GLU A 141 23.91 26.88 14.46
C GLU A 141 22.81 27.31 13.50
N ARG A 142 23.12 27.43 12.20
CA ARG A 142 22.12 27.76 11.17
C ARG A 142 21.06 26.66 11.04
N TRP A 143 21.48 25.40 10.93
CA TRP A 143 20.56 24.26 10.85
C TRP A 143 19.79 24.06 12.15
N ARG A 144 20.47 24.22 13.28
CA ARG A 144 19.85 24.15 14.60
C ARG A 144 18.68 25.11 14.74
N ARG A 145 18.86 26.38 14.35
CA ARG A 145 17.80 27.39 14.42
C ARG A 145 16.61 27.07 13.52
N ALA A 146 16.86 26.62 12.30
CA ALA A 146 15.82 26.26 11.35
C ALA A 146 14.98 25.08 11.86
N LEU A 147 15.63 24.02 12.32
CA LEU A 147 14.98 22.85 12.90
C LEU A 147 14.23 23.18 14.20
N PHE A 148 14.85 23.93 15.10
CA PHE A 148 14.23 24.32 16.37
C PHE A 148 12.92 25.10 16.14
N LYS A 149 12.92 26.06 15.22
CA LYS A 149 11.75 26.85 14.88
C LYS A 149 10.59 25.99 14.36
N SER A 150 10.89 25.06 13.45
CA SER A 150 9.89 24.14 12.90
C SER A 150 9.32 23.20 13.97
N ILE A 151 10.20 22.64 14.81
CA ILE A 151 9.80 21.68 15.84
C ILE A 151 9.07 22.37 17.00
N ALA A 152 9.43 23.61 17.35
CA ALA A 152 8.70 24.39 18.35
C ALA A 152 7.23 24.59 17.96
N LYS A 153 6.98 24.83 16.66
CA LYS A 153 5.61 24.92 16.14
C LYS A 153 4.89 23.57 16.22
N LEU A 154 5.57 22.49 15.86
CA LEU A 154 5.04 21.13 16.00
C LEU A 154 4.70 20.80 17.45
N ALA A 155 5.57 21.19 18.40
CA ALA A 155 5.35 20.97 19.83
C ALA A 155 4.12 21.72 20.34
N GLU A 156 3.93 22.98 19.91
CA GLU A 156 2.74 23.76 20.23
C GLU A 156 1.46 23.09 19.74
N ASP A 157 1.44 22.66 18.48
CA ASP A 157 0.28 22.00 17.87
C ASP A 157 0.00 20.64 18.54
N SER A 158 1.03 19.86 18.80
CA SER A 158 0.92 18.55 19.44
C SER A 158 0.45 18.64 20.90
N ALA A 159 0.88 19.68 21.64
CA ALA A 159 0.46 19.87 23.03
C ALA A 159 -1.05 20.09 23.17
N ARG A 160 -1.70 20.70 22.16
CA ARG A 160 -3.15 20.93 22.17
C ARG A 160 -3.97 19.65 22.08
N VAL A 161 -3.40 18.59 21.50
CA VAL A 161 -4.11 17.35 21.19
C VAL A 161 -3.56 16.13 21.95
N ALA A 162 -2.51 16.32 22.74
CA ALA A 162 -1.83 15.23 23.44
C ALA A 162 -2.74 14.41 24.36
N ASP A 163 -3.74 15.06 24.95
CA ASP A 163 -4.64 14.46 25.94
C ASP A 163 -6.02 14.10 25.37
N PHE A 164 -6.26 14.33 24.08
CA PHE A 164 -7.50 13.87 23.47
C PHE A 164 -7.55 12.34 23.41
N PRO A 165 -8.72 11.74 23.75
CA PRO A 165 -8.90 10.31 23.59
C PRO A 165 -8.95 9.96 22.09
N GLY A 166 -8.34 8.85 21.73
CA GLY A 166 -8.29 8.40 20.33
C GLY A 166 -7.41 9.27 19.44
N TYR A 167 -7.45 8.96 18.17
CA TYR A 167 -6.75 9.69 17.12
C TYR A 167 -7.71 10.21 16.03
N TYR A 168 -8.93 10.56 16.42
CA TYR A 168 -9.94 11.07 15.50
C TYR A 168 -9.50 12.39 14.87
N SER A 169 -9.28 12.39 13.58
CA SER A 169 -8.67 13.50 12.84
C SER A 169 -9.31 14.89 13.05
N PRO A 170 -10.64 15.03 13.12
CA PRO A 170 -11.25 16.33 13.41
C PRO A 170 -10.85 16.92 14.76
N PHE A 171 -10.49 16.10 15.75
CA PHE A 171 -10.07 16.56 17.07
C PHE A 171 -8.57 16.78 17.17
N ILE A 172 -7.76 15.89 16.57
CA ILE A 172 -6.30 16.01 16.61
C ILE A 172 -5.75 16.93 15.51
N GLY A 173 -6.58 17.33 14.54
CA GLY A 173 -6.17 18.20 13.44
C GLY A 173 -5.20 17.56 12.44
N THR A 174 -4.97 16.27 12.54
CA THR A 174 -4.10 15.49 11.63
C THR A 174 -4.57 14.04 11.53
N SER A 175 -3.94 13.25 10.65
CA SER A 175 -4.22 11.81 10.55
C SER A 175 -3.37 10.99 11.55
N PRO A 176 -3.78 9.76 11.88
CA PRO A 176 -3.06 8.90 12.83
C PRO A 176 -1.60 8.67 12.45
N ASN A 177 -1.33 8.44 11.17
CA ASN A 177 0.00 8.24 10.65
C ASN A 177 0.92 9.46 10.86
N HIS A 178 0.38 10.69 10.78
CA HIS A 178 1.13 11.90 11.10
C HIS A 178 1.36 12.04 12.60
N LEU A 179 0.37 11.70 13.43
CA LEU A 179 0.50 11.81 14.88
C LEU A 179 1.64 10.95 15.43
N SER A 180 1.84 9.74 14.90
CA SER A 180 2.98 8.90 15.28
C SER A 180 4.33 9.51 14.92
N LEU A 181 4.43 10.17 13.76
CA LEU A 181 5.63 10.89 13.34
C LEU A 181 5.86 12.16 14.19
N TRP A 182 4.81 12.86 14.58
CA TRP A 182 4.91 14.00 15.51
C TRP A 182 5.54 13.55 16.84
N ALA A 183 5.01 12.48 17.41
CA ALA A 183 5.49 11.95 18.67
C ALA A 183 6.98 11.56 18.62
N SER A 184 7.40 10.84 17.58
CA SER A 184 8.79 10.43 17.42
C SER A 184 9.72 11.60 17.13
N THR A 185 9.28 12.59 16.36
CA THR A 185 10.03 13.82 16.07
C THR A 185 10.27 14.62 17.34
N LEU A 186 9.23 14.81 18.16
CA LEU A 186 9.33 15.54 19.42
C LEU A 186 10.26 14.84 20.41
N TYR A 187 10.15 13.51 20.51
CA TYR A 187 11.03 12.73 21.38
C TYR A 187 12.50 12.88 20.97
N LEU A 188 12.80 12.71 19.68
CA LEU A 188 14.16 12.90 19.17
C LEU A 188 14.66 14.33 19.38
N ALA A 189 13.81 15.32 19.09
CA ALA A 189 14.17 16.73 19.23
C ALA A 189 14.45 17.10 20.69
N GLY A 190 13.66 16.60 21.63
CA GLY A 190 13.90 16.77 23.05
C GLY A 190 15.31 16.32 23.44
N ARG A 191 15.75 15.18 22.93
CA ARG A 191 17.11 14.67 23.17
C ARG A 191 18.19 15.46 22.44
N VAL A 192 17.95 15.86 21.19
CA VAL A 192 18.94 16.59 20.37
C VAL A 192 19.16 18.02 20.88
N PHE A 193 18.10 18.69 21.31
CA PHE A 193 18.14 20.07 21.79
C PHE A 193 18.23 20.19 23.33
N GLY A 194 18.08 19.08 24.05
CA GLY A 194 18.09 19.07 25.51
C GLY A 194 16.82 19.66 26.14
N ASP A 195 15.66 19.50 25.47
CA ASP A 195 14.36 19.96 25.96
C ASP A 195 13.52 18.78 26.53
N PRO A 196 13.46 18.63 27.88
CA PRO A 196 12.75 17.52 28.51
C PRO A 196 11.22 17.61 28.32
N ASN A 197 10.67 18.80 28.01
CA ASN A 197 9.24 18.94 27.77
C ASN A 197 8.87 18.31 26.42
N TRP A 198 9.68 18.51 25.39
CA TRP A 198 9.48 17.89 24.09
C TRP A 198 9.66 16.37 24.15
N GLU A 199 10.68 15.89 24.85
CA GLU A 199 10.89 14.47 25.07
C GLU A 199 9.69 13.83 25.77
N SER A 200 9.22 14.43 26.87
CA SER A 200 8.06 13.96 27.63
C SER A 200 6.75 14.01 26.81
N LEU A 201 6.55 15.08 26.04
CA LEU A 201 5.37 15.23 25.18
C LEU A 201 5.34 14.13 24.10
N GLY A 202 6.46 13.89 23.44
CA GLY A 202 6.60 12.83 22.44
C GLY A 202 6.32 11.44 23.01
N ALA A 203 6.88 11.14 24.19
CA ALA A 203 6.64 9.87 24.89
C ALA A 203 5.17 9.69 25.26
N ARG A 204 4.52 10.72 25.81
CA ARG A 204 3.11 10.67 26.21
C ARG A 204 2.17 10.41 25.03
N ILE A 205 2.39 11.11 23.92
CA ILE A 205 1.59 10.90 22.69
C ILE A 205 1.81 9.48 22.16
N MET A 206 3.06 9.01 22.11
CA MET A 206 3.39 7.68 21.59
C MET A 206 2.79 6.55 22.44
N HIS A 207 2.85 6.67 23.76
CA HIS A 207 2.23 5.68 24.66
C HIS A 207 0.73 5.57 24.41
N ARG A 208 0.04 6.70 24.28
CA ARG A 208 -1.39 6.72 23.94
C ARG A 208 -1.63 6.10 22.57
N PHE A 209 -0.86 6.49 21.58
CA PHE A 209 -0.98 5.96 20.21
C PHE A 209 -0.80 4.43 20.18
N ALA A 210 0.20 3.93 20.88
CA ALA A 210 0.45 2.49 20.98
C ALA A 210 -0.67 1.74 21.74
N ALA A 211 -1.29 2.36 22.74
CA ALA A 211 -2.41 1.78 23.48
C ALA A 211 -3.70 1.68 22.65
N GLU A 212 -3.86 2.53 21.65
CA GLU A 212 -5.03 2.57 20.75
C GLU A 212 -4.86 1.68 19.51
N GLN A 213 -3.74 0.97 19.39
CA GLN A 213 -3.56 -0.02 18.32
C GLN A 213 -4.64 -1.11 18.41
N SER A 214 -5.23 -1.48 17.27
CA SER A 214 -6.12 -2.64 17.18
C SER A 214 -5.44 -3.88 17.80
N PRO A 215 -6.20 -4.76 18.46
CA PRO A 215 -5.68 -6.05 18.93
C PRO A 215 -5.02 -6.87 17.81
N HIS A 216 -5.41 -6.61 16.56
CA HIS A 216 -4.85 -7.25 15.36
C HIS A 216 -3.59 -6.59 14.83
N GLY A 217 -3.13 -5.49 15.43
CA GLY A 217 -1.83 -4.90 15.13
C GLY A 217 -1.83 -3.76 14.11
N TYR A 218 -2.95 -3.23 13.69
CA TYR A 218 -3.04 -2.06 12.83
C TYR A 218 -3.63 -0.85 13.57
N TRP A 219 -3.45 0.34 13.03
CA TRP A 219 -4.20 1.55 13.36
C TRP A 219 -5.11 1.87 12.18
N GLY A 220 -6.38 2.14 12.47
CA GLY A 220 -7.30 2.65 11.46
C GLY A 220 -7.00 4.11 11.14
N GLU A 221 -7.45 4.59 9.99
CA GLU A 221 -7.35 5.98 9.58
C GLU A 221 -8.63 6.75 9.93
N HIS A 222 -8.46 8.01 10.39
CA HIS A 222 -9.56 8.96 10.59
C HIS A 222 -10.75 8.43 11.40
N ASP A 223 -10.50 7.80 12.53
CA ASP A 223 -11.58 7.30 13.40
C ASP A 223 -12.24 5.99 12.95
N ARG A 224 -11.73 5.39 11.89
CA ARG A 224 -12.22 4.11 11.42
C ARG A 224 -11.44 2.99 12.09
N ASN A 225 -12.20 2.00 12.58
CA ASN A 225 -11.60 0.79 13.13
C ASN A 225 -11.26 -0.27 12.05
N LEU A 226 -11.33 0.11 10.78
CA LEU A 226 -10.99 -0.76 9.68
C LEU A 226 -9.52 -0.60 9.28
N PRO A 227 -8.89 -1.65 8.78
CA PRO A 227 -7.51 -1.58 8.33
C PRO A 227 -7.35 -0.62 7.14
N THR A 228 -6.26 0.13 7.13
CA THR A 228 -5.80 0.93 6.01
C THR A 228 -4.34 0.59 5.80
N ALA A 229 -4.08 -0.60 5.26
CA ALA A 229 -2.76 -1.24 5.25
C ALA A 229 -1.65 -0.35 4.70
N GLY A 230 -1.90 0.35 3.59
CA GLY A 230 -0.92 1.26 3.00
C GLY A 230 -0.53 2.44 3.89
N TYR A 231 -1.47 2.99 4.66
CA TYR A 231 -1.21 4.12 5.57
C TYR A 231 -0.69 3.68 6.93
N ASP A 232 -1.08 2.50 7.36
CA ASP A 232 -0.62 1.92 8.61
C ASP A 232 0.91 1.74 8.62
N TYR A 233 1.53 1.45 7.47
CA TYR A 233 3.00 1.46 7.34
C TYR A 233 3.63 2.79 7.74
N THR A 234 2.99 3.92 7.46
CA THR A 234 3.50 5.23 7.89
C THR A 234 3.38 5.41 9.40
N SER A 235 2.28 4.95 10.00
CA SER A 235 2.11 4.88 11.46
C SER A 235 3.21 4.07 12.10
N TYR A 236 3.53 2.92 11.50
CA TYR A 236 4.65 2.07 11.90
C TYR A 236 5.98 2.79 11.91
N THR A 237 6.27 3.58 10.89
CA THR A 237 7.51 4.37 10.80
C THR A 237 7.69 5.25 12.03
N GLY A 238 6.64 5.96 12.45
CA GLY A 238 6.69 6.79 13.66
C GLY A 238 6.97 5.98 14.93
N VAL A 239 6.29 4.85 15.10
CA VAL A 239 6.50 3.97 16.27
C VAL A 239 7.91 3.36 16.28
N ALA A 240 8.42 2.96 15.11
CA ALA A 240 9.75 2.38 14.98
C ALA A 240 10.86 3.40 15.30
N LEU A 241 10.73 4.63 14.80
CA LEU A 241 11.66 5.73 15.15
C LEU A 241 11.66 6.00 16.65
N TYR A 242 10.48 6.11 17.23
CA TYR A 242 10.39 6.31 18.68
C TYR A 242 11.07 5.17 19.44
N TYR A 243 10.85 3.91 19.04
CA TYR A 243 11.51 2.76 19.64
C TYR A 243 13.04 2.83 19.50
N GLU A 244 13.55 3.21 18.32
CA GLU A 244 15.00 3.36 18.12
C GLU A 244 15.63 4.37 19.07
N PHE A 245 14.91 5.43 19.40
CA PHE A 245 15.43 6.48 20.28
C PHE A 245 15.21 6.21 21.77
N SER A 246 14.09 5.55 22.12
CA SER A 246 13.66 5.34 23.51
C SER A 246 13.98 3.96 24.07
N ARG A 247 14.00 2.93 23.20
CA ARG A 247 14.00 1.51 23.58
C ARG A 247 12.80 1.11 24.44
N ASP A 248 11.69 1.81 24.26
CA ASP A 248 10.47 1.61 25.02
C ASP A 248 9.81 0.26 24.68
N PRO A 249 9.57 -0.61 25.70
CA PRO A 249 8.94 -1.90 25.47
C PRO A 249 7.50 -1.82 24.98
N VAL A 250 6.79 -0.71 25.24
CA VAL A 250 5.41 -0.49 24.75
C VAL A 250 5.44 -0.33 23.25
N ALA A 251 6.35 0.47 22.70
CA ALA A 251 6.54 0.63 21.26
C ALA A 251 6.96 -0.69 20.59
N LEU A 252 7.89 -1.44 21.22
CA LEU A 252 8.30 -2.75 20.69
C LEU A 252 7.14 -3.74 20.63
N ALA A 253 6.28 -3.77 21.63
CA ALA A 253 5.12 -4.63 21.64
C ALA A 253 4.13 -4.26 20.52
N ALA A 254 3.92 -2.96 20.26
CA ALA A 254 3.10 -2.47 19.17
C ALA A 254 3.69 -2.83 17.79
N LEU A 255 5.00 -2.68 17.62
CA LEU A 255 5.70 -3.07 16.38
C LEU A 255 5.56 -4.57 16.09
N ARG A 256 5.66 -5.44 17.10
CA ARG A 256 5.51 -6.88 16.93
C ARG A 256 4.09 -7.27 16.51
N ARG A 257 3.07 -6.68 17.13
CA ARG A 257 1.67 -6.94 16.72
C ARG A 257 1.42 -6.55 15.27
N GLY A 258 1.95 -5.42 14.83
CA GLY A 258 1.72 -4.98 13.50
C GLY A 258 2.56 -5.71 12.45
N LEU A 259 3.77 -6.11 12.77
CA LEU A 259 4.49 -7.05 11.90
C LEU A 259 3.64 -8.29 11.65
N ASP A 260 2.96 -8.79 12.69
CA ASP A 260 2.10 -9.96 12.56
C ASP A 260 0.92 -9.71 11.60
N PHE A 261 0.30 -8.54 11.68
CA PHE A 261 -0.73 -8.12 10.73
C PHE A 261 -0.19 -8.01 9.30
N HIS A 262 0.83 -7.20 9.10
CA HIS A 262 1.34 -6.87 7.76
C HIS A 262 1.91 -8.07 7.01
N LYS A 263 2.70 -8.93 7.69
CA LYS A 263 3.26 -10.12 7.02
C LYS A 263 2.19 -11.11 6.56
N HIS A 264 1.04 -11.20 7.27
CA HIS A 264 -0.05 -12.07 6.87
C HIS A 264 -0.86 -11.49 5.72
N PHE A 265 -1.12 -10.17 5.72
CA PHE A 265 -1.90 -9.52 4.69
C PHE A 265 -1.03 -8.86 3.61
N THR A 266 -0.03 -9.59 3.14
CA THR A 266 0.84 -9.23 2.03
C THR A 266 0.88 -10.36 1.02
N TYR A 267 0.63 -10.05 -0.25
CA TYR A 267 0.72 -11.02 -1.34
C TYR A 267 2.16 -11.48 -1.61
N PRO A 268 2.34 -12.62 -2.31
CA PRO A 268 3.67 -13.10 -2.71
C PRO A 268 4.46 -12.14 -3.61
N ASP A 269 3.85 -11.16 -4.24
CA ASP A 269 4.48 -10.08 -5.00
C ASP A 269 4.85 -8.85 -4.17
N GLY A 270 4.62 -8.92 -2.85
CA GLY A 270 4.94 -7.85 -1.90
C GLY A 270 3.86 -6.79 -1.73
N ALA A 271 2.80 -6.79 -2.54
CA ALA A 271 1.71 -5.83 -2.41
C ALA A 271 0.85 -6.12 -1.16
N PRO A 272 0.37 -5.09 -0.45
CA PRO A 272 -0.63 -5.26 0.60
C PRO A 272 -1.95 -5.75 0.00
N VAL A 273 -2.71 -6.52 0.79
CA VAL A 273 -4.01 -7.04 0.39
C VAL A 273 -5.04 -5.91 0.34
N GLU A 274 -5.49 -5.55 -0.85
CA GLU A 274 -6.36 -4.40 -1.10
C GLU A 274 -7.80 -4.60 -0.62
N VAL A 275 -8.31 -5.83 -0.61
CA VAL A 275 -9.68 -6.12 -0.14
C VAL A 275 -9.88 -5.84 1.35
N LEU A 276 -8.80 -5.68 2.10
CA LEU A 276 -8.80 -5.24 3.49
C LEU A 276 -8.56 -3.75 3.64
N ASP A 277 -7.99 -3.11 2.63
CA ASP A 277 -7.60 -1.72 2.70
C ASP A 277 -8.81 -0.82 2.42
N ASP A 278 -9.10 0.07 3.34
CA ASP A 278 -10.21 1.01 3.28
C ASP A 278 -9.94 2.21 2.36
N ARG A 279 -8.71 2.34 1.87
CA ARG A 279 -8.26 3.53 1.15
C ARG A 279 -7.51 3.24 -0.16
N ASN A 280 -6.72 2.20 -0.21
CA ASN A 280 -5.81 1.93 -1.31
C ASN A 280 -6.34 0.86 -2.26
N ARG A 281 -5.89 0.96 -3.51
CA ARG A 281 -6.08 -0.05 -4.55
C ARG A 281 -4.91 -1.02 -4.55
N TYR A 282 -5.11 -2.16 -5.22
CA TYR A 282 -4.01 -3.06 -5.50
C TYR A 282 -2.96 -2.39 -6.38
N THR A 283 -1.71 -2.52 -5.95
CA THR A 283 -0.55 -2.14 -6.73
C THR A 283 0.56 -3.14 -6.45
N SER A 284 0.91 -3.93 -7.45
CA SER A 284 2.00 -4.90 -7.34
C SER A 284 3.34 -4.20 -7.17
N LEU A 285 4.14 -4.63 -6.20
CA LEU A 285 5.51 -4.14 -6.06
C LEU A 285 6.38 -4.56 -7.24
N SER A 286 6.14 -5.75 -7.81
CA SER A 286 6.87 -6.23 -8.97
C SER A 286 6.57 -5.44 -10.26
N GLY A 287 5.40 -4.81 -10.35
CA GLY A 287 4.98 -3.95 -11.46
C GLY A 287 5.41 -2.48 -11.31
N TRP A 288 5.81 -2.06 -10.12
CA TRP A 288 6.23 -0.68 -9.85
C TRP A 288 7.60 -0.31 -10.42
N ASN A 289 8.40 -1.28 -10.75
CA ASN A 289 9.74 -1.10 -11.30
C ASN A 289 9.73 -0.89 -12.82
N GLY A 290 8.60 -0.52 -13.39
CA GLY A 290 8.46 -0.18 -14.80
C GLY A 290 8.51 1.33 -15.07
N PRO A 291 8.77 1.76 -16.31
CA PRO A 291 8.87 3.18 -16.71
C PRO A 291 7.57 3.99 -16.51
N GLY A 292 6.49 3.38 -16.06
CA GLY A 292 5.22 4.05 -15.78
C GLY A 292 5.16 4.86 -14.49
N PHE A 293 6.07 4.63 -13.53
CA PHE A 293 6.09 5.37 -12.28
C PHE A 293 6.56 6.83 -12.45
N GLU A 294 7.57 7.07 -13.24
CA GLU A 294 8.04 8.42 -13.56
C GLU A 294 6.95 9.23 -14.28
N THR A 295 6.24 8.61 -15.24
CA THR A 295 5.15 9.26 -15.97
C THR A 295 3.93 9.55 -15.08
N TRP A 296 3.68 8.78 -14.05
CA TRP A 296 2.56 9.03 -13.14
C TRP A 296 2.85 10.20 -12.18
N SER A 297 4.06 10.27 -11.62
CA SER A 297 4.50 11.40 -10.78
C SER A 297 4.64 12.71 -11.56
N GLU A 298 5.02 12.65 -12.85
CA GLU A 298 5.11 13.81 -13.74
C GLU A 298 3.74 14.28 -14.22
N GLN A 299 2.80 13.38 -14.47
CA GLN A 299 1.45 13.70 -14.94
C GLN A 299 0.49 14.14 -13.83
N ASN A 300 0.80 13.85 -12.58
CA ASN A 300 0.03 14.22 -11.41
C ASN A 300 0.87 14.98 -10.38
N PRO A 301 1.24 16.25 -10.65
CA PRO A 301 1.88 17.09 -9.66
C PRO A 301 0.86 17.52 -8.61
N GLY A 302 0.23 16.58 -7.92
CA GLY A 302 -0.71 16.86 -6.84
C GLY A 302 0.00 17.39 -5.61
N PRO A 303 -0.64 18.25 -4.81
CA PRO A 303 -0.14 18.60 -3.50
C PRO A 303 -0.26 17.36 -2.61
N ALA A 304 0.78 16.98 -1.98
CA ALA A 304 0.92 15.83 -1.10
C ALA A 304 1.25 14.52 -1.81
N GLY A 305 2.41 14.07 -1.47
CA GLY A 305 3.02 12.85 -1.94
C GLY A 305 2.06 11.68 -2.04
N ASN A 306 2.21 10.99 -3.13
CA ASN A 306 1.51 9.77 -3.36
C ASN A 306 1.95 8.75 -2.33
N ASP A 307 1.11 8.59 -1.36
CA ASP A 307 1.29 7.65 -0.27
C ASP A 307 1.20 6.19 -0.72
N GLU A 308 1.19 5.93 -2.01
CA GLU A 308 1.13 4.59 -2.60
C GLU A 308 2.51 4.00 -2.92
N SER A 309 3.60 4.63 -2.47
CA SER A 309 4.94 4.09 -2.70
C SER A 309 5.12 2.72 -2.03
N PRO A 310 5.60 1.73 -2.78
CA PRO A 310 5.84 0.39 -2.24
C PRO A 310 6.91 0.35 -1.13
N SER A 311 7.72 1.39 -1.00
CA SER A 311 8.74 1.51 0.05
C SER A 311 8.18 1.75 1.45
N LYS A 312 6.92 2.11 1.59
CA LYS A 312 6.31 2.45 2.88
C LYS A 312 6.39 1.35 3.94
N GLY A 313 6.58 0.11 3.53
CA GLY A 313 6.60 -1.04 4.42
C GLY A 313 7.94 -1.41 5.03
N HIS A 314 9.05 -0.79 4.62
CA HIS A 314 10.37 -1.31 5.01
C HIS A 314 10.78 -0.93 6.42
N PHE A 315 10.71 0.37 6.72
CA PHE A 315 11.19 0.85 8.00
C PHE A 315 10.29 0.38 9.15
N GLY A 316 10.91 -0.09 10.21
CA GLY A 316 10.24 -0.62 11.39
C GLY A 316 10.26 -2.14 11.48
N PHE A 317 10.40 -2.86 10.38
CA PHE A 317 10.43 -4.33 10.39
C PHE A 317 11.83 -4.92 10.48
N SER A 318 12.85 -4.20 10.02
CA SER A 318 14.25 -4.60 10.18
C SER A 318 14.85 -4.20 11.52
N ASN A 319 14.19 -3.32 12.30
CA ASN A 319 14.70 -2.77 13.56
C ASN A 319 14.49 -3.68 14.77
N PHE A 320 13.91 -4.85 14.60
CA PHE A 320 13.82 -5.90 15.62
C PHE A 320 13.90 -7.28 14.98
N SER A 321 14.36 -8.26 15.75
CA SER A 321 14.79 -9.57 15.24
C SER A 321 13.75 -10.32 14.41
N ASP A 322 12.48 -10.17 14.76
CA ASP A 322 11.39 -10.91 14.16
C ASP A 322 10.98 -10.37 12.77
N GLY A 323 11.36 -9.13 12.45
CA GLY A 323 11.01 -8.46 11.19
C GLY A 323 12.02 -8.64 10.07
N ARG A 324 13.22 -9.18 10.34
CA ARG A 324 14.31 -9.24 9.35
C ARG A 324 13.90 -9.97 8.06
N ARG A 325 13.28 -11.14 8.17
CA ARG A 325 12.87 -11.91 6.98
C ARG A 325 11.80 -11.20 6.16
N TYR A 326 10.88 -10.48 6.80
CA TYR A 326 9.88 -9.67 6.11
C TYR A 326 10.51 -8.48 5.38
N ALA A 327 11.47 -7.80 6.01
CA ALA A 327 12.22 -6.72 5.37
C ALA A 327 13.04 -7.21 4.15
N GLU A 328 13.69 -8.38 4.26
CA GLU A 328 14.37 -9.03 3.13
C GLU A 328 13.41 -9.33 1.97
N PHE A 329 12.22 -9.81 2.29
CA PHE A 329 11.18 -10.10 1.31
C PHE A 329 10.71 -8.83 0.61
N GLN A 330 10.32 -7.80 1.35
CA GLN A 330 9.88 -6.52 0.80
C GLN A 330 10.98 -5.88 -0.06
N THR A 331 12.20 -5.79 0.46
CA THR A 331 13.33 -5.18 -0.24
C THR A 331 13.74 -5.92 -1.51
N SER A 332 13.40 -7.23 -1.63
CA SER A 332 13.73 -8.03 -2.81
C SER A 332 13.09 -7.52 -4.11
N PHE A 333 12.01 -6.75 -4.02
CA PHE A 333 11.31 -6.19 -5.16
C PHE A 333 11.94 -4.89 -5.70
N PHE A 334 12.83 -4.24 -4.94
CA PHE A 334 13.47 -3.00 -5.41
C PHE A 334 14.66 -3.28 -6.32
N ARG A 335 14.82 -2.45 -7.34
CA ARG A 335 15.97 -2.47 -8.26
C ARG A 335 16.80 -1.21 -8.08
N GLU A 336 18.09 -1.35 -8.37
CA GLU A 336 19.02 -0.21 -8.38
C GLU A 336 18.63 0.77 -9.49
N GLY A 337 18.59 2.06 -9.17
CA GLY A 337 18.23 3.12 -10.11
C GLY A 337 16.72 3.34 -10.29
N GLU A 338 15.87 2.52 -9.66
CA GLU A 338 14.41 2.64 -9.71
C GLU A 338 13.80 3.14 -8.37
N THR A 339 14.62 3.55 -7.44
CA THR A 339 14.19 4.04 -6.12
C THR A 339 13.76 5.50 -6.22
N GLY A 340 12.52 5.79 -5.82
CA GLY A 340 12.03 7.16 -5.72
C GLY A 340 12.76 7.95 -4.62
N TYR A 341 12.75 9.28 -4.71
CA TYR A 341 13.44 10.13 -3.72
C TYR A 341 12.89 9.99 -2.30
N GLU A 342 11.61 9.73 -2.15
CA GLU A 342 10.99 9.44 -0.86
C GLU A 342 11.52 8.16 -0.23
N ASP A 343 11.81 7.19 -1.07
CA ASP A 343 12.30 5.89 -0.65
C ASP A 343 13.72 5.96 -0.10
N LEU A 344 14.53 6.91 -0.60
CA LEU A 344 15.91 7.10 -0.14
C LEU A 344 15.99 7.42 1.36
N GLY A 345 15.07 8.26 1.87
CA GLY A 345 15.04 8.56 3.31
C GLY A 345 14.69 7.33 4.15
N ARG A 346 13.75 6.51 3.69
CA ARG A 346 13.34 5.29 4.39
C ARG A 346 14.40 4.21 4.34
N LEU A 347 14.98 3.99 3.17
CA LEU A 347 16.13 3.09 3.03
C LEU A 347 17.33 3.54 3.87
N ALA A 348 17.53 4.85 4.01
CA ALA A 348 18.55 5.40 4.89
C ALA A 348 18.28 5.06 6.37
N GLN A 349 17.02 5.14 6.80
CA GLN A 349 16.62 4.72 8.15
C GLN A 349 16.82 3.22 8.35
N ASP A 350 16.43 2.40 7.38
CA ASP A 350 16.67 0.95 7.41
C ASP A 350 18.17 0.63 7.53
N ALA A 351 19.01 1.29 6.73
CA ALA A 351 20.47 1.12 6.79
C ALA A 351 21.09 1.61 8.11
N LEU A 352 20.57 2.74 8.63
CA LEU A 352 21.07 3.36 9.85
C LEU A 352 20.74 2.52 11.09
N TYR A 353 19.49 2.03 11.18
CA TYR A 353 18.93 1.36 12.35
C TYR A 353 18.80 -0.16 12.19
N TYR A 354 19.49 -0.72 11.20
CA TYR A 354 19.44 -2.15 10.94
C TYR A 354 19.93 -3.00 12.11
N HIS A 355 19.15 -4.02 12.45
CA HIS A 355 19.50 -5.02 13.46
C HIS A 355 19.71 -6.39 12.82
N ARG A 356 20.87 -6.99 13.04
CA ARG A 356 21.20 -8.36 12.60
C ARG A 356 20.60 -9.38 13.57
N GLY A 357 19.28 -9.52 13.57
CA GLY A 357 18.56 -10.50 14.38
C GLY A 357 18.32 -11.84 13.68
N SER A 358 17.59 -12.74 14.34
CA SER A 358 17.15 -14.01 13.75
C SER A 358 16.16 -13.78 12.61
N ARG A 359 16.16 -14.69 11.63
CA ARG A 359 15.20 -14.68 10.52
C ARG A 359 14.04 -15.62 10.87
N ALA A 360 12.95 -15.07 11.39
CA ALA A 360 11.72 -15.82 11.56
C ALA A 360 11.04 -16.01 10.19
N PRO A 361 10.52 -17.22 9.88
CA PRO A 361 9.76 -17.46 8.65
C PRO A 361 8.55 -16.54 8.55
N ILE A 362 8.22 -16.11 7.34
CA ILE A 362 7.03 -15.33 7.04
C ILE A 362 6.00 -16.19 6.29
N PRO A 363 4.72 -15.80 6.26
CA PRO A 363 3.68 -16.55 5.54
C PRO A 363 4.01 -16.81 4.07
N GLN A 364 4.72 -15.88 3.40
CA GLN A 364 5.12 -16.03 2.00
C GLN A 364 6.10 -17.19 1.77
N ASP A 365 6.89 -17.57 2.78
CA ASP A 365 7.81 -18.71 2.75
C ASP A 365 7.09 -20.06 2.92
N LEU A 366 5.84 -20.06 3.35
CA LEU A 366 5.07 -21.28 3.65
C LEU A 366 4.22 -21.71 2.46
N ASP A 367 4.07 -23.02 2.23
CA ASP A 367 3.14 -23.55 1.23
C ASP A 367 1.68 -23.36 1.67
N ARG A 368 1.44 -23.33 2.97
CA ARG A 368 0.11 -23.18 3.54
C ARG A 368 0.14 -22.33 4.77
N TYR A 369 -0.78 -21.38 4.84
CA TYR A 369 -1.13 -20.67 6.06
C TYR A 369 -2.59 -20.21 6.01
N ALA A 370 -3.17 -19.93 7.17
CA ALA A 370 -4.44 -19.24 7.30
C ALA A 370 -4.32 -18.24 8.46
N TYR A 371 -4.86 -17.06 8.24
CA TYR A 371 -4.92 -16.01 9.27
C TYR A 371 -6.27 -15.33 9.22
N ARG A 372 -6.88 -15.12 10.39
CA ARG A 372 -8.20 -14.52 10.51
C ARG A 372 -8.18 -13.44 11.57
N LEU A 373 -8.83 -12.32 11.28
CA LEU A 373 -9.13 -11.28 12.26
C LEU A 373 -10.35 -11.70 13.13
N GLU A 374 -10.54 -11.08 14.28
CA GLU A 374 -11.83 -11.14 15.01
C GLU A 374 -12.95 -10.49 14.19
N LEU A 375 -12.59 -9.44 13.43
CA LEU A 375 -13.44 -8.91 12.38
C LEU A 375 -13.63 -9.94 11.26
N PRO A 376 -14.71 -9.88 10.49
CA PRO A 376 -15.03 -10.88 9.47
C PRO A 376 -14.14 -10.73 8.22
N ALA A 377 -12.83 -10.84 8.41
CA ALA A 377 -11.83 -10.83 7.34
C ALA A 377 -10.73 -11.84 7.62
N GLY A 378 -10.20 -12.47 6.56
CA GLY A 378 -9.14 -13.46 6.68
C GLY A 378 -8.53 -13.83 5.34
N ILE A 379 -7.35 -14.41 5.41
CA ILE A 379 -6.54 -14.81 4.27
C ILE A 379 -6.09 -16.25 4.42
N ARG A 380 -6.06 -16.99 3.31
CA ARG A 380 -5.54 -18.35 3.22
C ARG A 380 -4.61 -18.49 2.03
N LYS A 381 -3.46 -19.09 2.27
CA LYS A 381 -2.58 -19.62 1.22
C LYS A 381 -2.67 -21.13 1.19
N THR A 382 -2.82 -21.71 0.01
CA THR A 382 -2.78 -23.15 -0.23
C THR A 382 -2.04 -23.41 -1.53
N GLY A 383 -0.79 -23.87 -1.42
CA GLY A 383 0.12 -23.99 -2.56
C GLY A 383 0.30 -22.65 -3.27
N PRO A 384 0.02 -22.59 -4.60
CA PRO A 384 0.20 -21.35 -5.37
C PRO A 384 -0.93 -20.32 -5.15
N TRP A 385 -2.03 -20.69 -4.51
CA TRP A 385 -3.21 -19.86 -4.34
C TRP A 385 -3.17 -19.06 -3.05
N VAL A 386 -3.52 -17.78 -3.13
CA VAL A 386 -3.81 -16.93 -1.98
C VAL A 386 -5.20 -16.33 -2.17
N VAL A 387 -6.06 -16.57 -1.20
CA VAL A 387 -7.44 -16.05 -1.20
C VAL A 387 -7.66 -15.21 0.04
N CYS A 388 -8.18 -14.01 -0.13
CA CYS A 388 -8.64 -13.19 0.97
C CYS A 388 -10.15 -12.94 0.88
N LEU A 389 -10.82 -13.13 1.99
CA LEU A 389 -12.25 -12.83 2.18
C LEU A 389 -12.40 -11.66 3.13
N SER A 390 -13.24 -10.71 2.76
CA SER A 390 -13.53 -9.52 3.56
C SER A 390 -15.02 -9.26 3.63
N GLY A 391 -15.57 -9.40 4.82
CA GLY A 391 -16.90 -8.94 5.20
C GLY A 391 -16.86 -7.68 6.05
N LEU A 392 -15.79 -6.91 5.98
CA LEU A 392 -15.66 -5.64 6.69
C LEU A 392 -16.76 -4.68 6.25
N ILE A 393 -17.45 -4.08 7.20
CA ILE A 393 -18.56 -3.16 6.96
C ILE A 393 -18.16 -1.80 7.53
N GLU A 394 -18.22 -0.77 6.71
CA GLU A 394 -18.10 0.60 7.18
C GLU A 394 -19.44 1.08 7.70
N THR A 395 -19.49 1.40 8.98
CA THR A 395 -20.75 1.80 9.66
C THR A 395 -21.02 3.30 9.59
N GLN A 396 -20.00 4.09 9.27
CA GLN A 396 -20.13 5.54 9.18
C GLN A 396 -19.74 6.03 7.78
N ALA A 397 -20.71 6.56 7.05
CA ALA A 397 -20.43 7.27 5.81
C ALA A 397 -19.71 8.57 6.12
N ILE A 398 -18.38 8.56 6.08
CA ILE A 398 -17.59 9.79 6.16
C ILE A 398 -17.63 10.43 4.77
N ASN A 399 -18.05 11.69 4.70
CA ASN A 399 -18.01 12.45 3.47
C ASN A 399 -16.57 12.92 3.17
N ASN A 400 -15.72 11.95 2.86
CA ASN A 400 -14.32 12.15 2.56
C ASN A 400 -13.95 11.36 1.29
N GLN A 401 -13.35 12.05 0.33
CA GLN A 401 -12.98 11.46 -0.96
C GLN A 401 -11.87 10.40 -0.87
N TYR A 402 -11.08 10.42 0.20
CA TYR A 402 -9.94 9.51 0.37
C TYR A 402 -10.33 8.11 0.82
N TYR A 403 -11.55 7.92 1.34
CA TYR A 403 -11.97 6.62 1.84
C TYR A 403 -12.88 5.93 0.86
N LEU A 404 -12.55 4.68 0.57
CA LEU A 404 -13.38 3.79 -0.20
C LEU A 404 -14.42 3.17 0.72
N ASP A 405 -15.67 3.07 0.28
CA ASP A 405 -16.67 2.26 0.98
C ASP A 405 -16.30 0.79 0.80
N ARG A 406 -16.34 0.01 1.87
CA ARG A 406 -16.02 -1.41 1.79
C ARG A 406 -17.13 -2.14 1.05
N GLN A 407 -16.85 -2.57 -0.16
CA GLN A 407 -17.83 -3.11 -1.10
C GLN A 407 -17.42 -4.47 -1.67
N SER A 408 -16.13 -4.77 -1.70
CA SER A 408 -15.62 -5.99 -2.29
C SER A 408 -15.28 -7.01 -1.21
N SER A 409 -15.63 -8.27 -1.47
CA SER A 409 -15.57 -9.32 -0.46
C SER A 409 -14.58 -10.43 -0.80
N LEU A 410 -13.96 -10.41 -1.97
CA LEU A 410 -13.09 -11.48 -2.46
C LEU A 410 -11.90 -10.92 -3.22
N SER A 411 -10.71 -11.44 -2.91
CA SER A 411 -9.58 -11.39 -3.81
C SER A 411 -8.94 -12.77 -4.00
N ILE A 412 -8.43 -13.02 -5.21
CA ILE A 412 -7.78 -14.28 -5.60
C ILE A 412 -6.47 -13.96 -6.29
N PHE A 413 -5.38 -14.43 -5.68
CA PHE A 413 -4.03 -14.31 -6.19
C PHE A 413 -3.45 -15.70 -6.48
N HIS A 414 -2.67 -15.81 -7.54
CA HIS A 414 -1.92 -17.02 -7.87
C HIS A 414 -0.45 -16.66 -8.13
N THR A 415 0.49 -17.43 -7.57
CA THR A 415 1.93 -17.11 -7.62
C THR A 415 2.51 -17.03 -9.04
N LYS A 416 1.88 -17.66 -10.04
CA LYS A 416 2.32 -17.64 -11.44
C LYS A 416 1.73 -16.48 -12.25
N THR A 417 0.51 -16.04 -11.92
CA THR A 417 -0.24 -15.07 -12.73
C THR A 417 -0.54 -13.77 -12.00
N GLY A 418 -0.16 -13.64 -10.72
CA GLY A 418 -0.50 -12.47 -9.91
C GLY A 418 -1.95 -12.44 -9.47
N LEU A 419 -2.47 -11.26 -9.19
CA LEU A 419 -3.84 -11.04 -8.77
C LEU A 419 -4.79 -11.25 -9.97
N ILE A 420 -5.84 -12.04 -9.76
CA ILE A 420 -6.84 -12.40 -10.78
C ILE A 420 -8.16 -11.71 -10.49
N VAL A 421 -8.65 -11.84 -9.25
CA VAL A 421 -9.83 -11.14 -8.75
C VAL A 421 -9.37 -10.15 -7.71
N THR A 422 -9.72 -8.89 -7.88
CA THR A 422 -9.37 -7.79 -6.98
C THR A 422 -10.57 -7.28 -6.22
N GLY A 423 -10.33 -6.58 -5.13
CA GLY A 423 -11.36 -6.13 -4.21
C GLY A 423 -11.44 -4.64 -3.96
N ALA A 424 -10.89 -3.80 -4.80
CA ALA A 424 -10.96 -2.36 -4.58
C ALA A 424 -12.40 -1.84 -4.56
N GLY A 425 -12.81 -1.23 -3.47
CA GLY A 425 -14.08 -0.52 -3.37
C GLY A 425 -13.94 0.95 -3.72
N SER A 426 -15.04 1.63 -4.03
CA SER A 426 -15.05 3.07 -4.30
C SER A 426 -16.36 3.71 -3.92
N LYS A 427 -16.31 4.83 -3.18
CA LYS A 427 -17.48 5.65 -2.86
C LYS A 427 -18.25 6.14 -4.07
N ARG A 428 -17.52 6.45 -5.16
CA ARG A 428 -18.08 7.03 -6.36
C ARG A 428 -18.55 6.00 -7.37
N GLN A 429 -18.32 4.72 -7.09
CA GLN A 429 -18.62 3.60 -7.97
C GLN A 429 -19.23 2.43 -7.20
N PRO A 430 -20.35 2.63 -6.49
CA PRO A 430 -20.98 1.58 -5.68
C PRO A 430 -21.43 0.38 -6.53
N GLU A 431 -21.57 0.54 -7.85
CA GLU A 431 -21.86 -0.53 -8.81
C GLU A 431 -20.73 -1.57 -8.93
N LEU A 432 -19.52 -1.26 -8.45
CA LEU A 432 -18.39 -2.20 -8.39
C LEU A 432 -18.40 -3.07 -7.12
N ALA A 433 -19.34 -2.87 -6.22
CA ALA A 433 -19.51 -3.74 -5.06
C ALA A 433 -19.77 -5.19 -5.48
N THR A 434 -19.31 -6.15 -4.67
CA THR A 434 -19.56 -7.57 -4.95
C THR A 434 -21.04 -7.88 -5.12
N PHE A 435 -21.92 -7.25 -4.34
CA PHE A 435 -23.37 -7.32 -4.52
C PHE A 435 -23.98 -5.93 -4.58
N THR A 436 -24.86 -5.75 -5.55
CA THR A 436 -25.65 -4.52 -5.69
C THR A 436 -27.11 -4.86 -5.89
N GLU A 437 -28.00 -4.16 -5.18
CA GLU A 437 -29.44 -4.21 -5.37
C GLU A 437 -29.95 -2.82 -5.74
N ARG A 438 -30.61 -2.71 -6.89
CA ARG A 438 -31.29 -1.47 -7.30
C ARG A 438 -32.80 -1.64 -7.21
N LEU A 439 -33.42 -0.73 -6.47
CA LEU A 439 -34.88 -0.61 -6.36
C LEU A 439 -35.24 0.83 -6.73
N GLY A 440 -35.72 1.03 -7.95
CA GLY A 440 -35.89 2.37 -8.52
C GLY A 440 -34.55 3.11 -8.54
N ASP A 441 -34.50 4.29 -7.92
CA ASP A 441 -33.29 5.12 -7.83
C ASP A 441 -32.36 4.77 -6.66
N GLN A 442 -32.79 3.88 -5.78
CA GLN A 442 -31.99 3.46 -4.63
C GLN A 442 -31.04 2.33 -5.01
N LEU A 443 -29.77 2.49 -4.65
CA LEU A 443 -28.73 1.47 -4.78
C LEU A 443 -28.27 1.04 -3.38
N VAL A 444 -28.44 -0.24 -3.08
CA VAL A 444 -27.91 -0.89 -1.88
C VAL A 444 -26.69 -1.71 -2.29
N HIS A 445 -25.56 -1.50 -1.63
CA HIS A 445 -24.29 -2.15 -1.93
C HIS A 445 -23.51 -2.60 -0.68
N MET A 446 -23.96 -2.17 0.50
CA MET A 446 -23.33 -2.54 1.77
C MET A 446 -24.20 -3.56 2.51
N PRO A 447 -23.62 -4.65 3.03
CA PRO A 447 -24.33 -5.55 3.92
C PRO A 447 -24.61 -4.89 5.28
N VAL A 448 -25.63 -5.37 5.98
CA VAL A 448 -25.97 -4.94 7.34
C VAL A 448 -25.13 -5.69 8.39
N THR A 449 -24.88 -6.97 8.14
CA THR A 449 -24.01 -7.80 8.98
C THR A 449 -23.23 -8.79 8.12
N SER A 450 -22.12 -9.25 8.66
CA SER A 450 -21.27 -10.24 8.00
C SER A 450 -20.64 -11.18 9.03
N ARG A 451 -20.27 -12.38 8.58
CA ARG A 451 -19.59 -13.38 9.37
C ARG A 451 -18.64 -14.19 8.48
N LEU A 452 -17.42 -14.38 8.94
CA LEU A 452 -16.44 -15.24 8.29
C LEU A 452 -16.19 -16.48 9.15
N ASP A 453 -16.30 -17.65 8.55
CA ASP A 453 -15.87 -18.93 9.12
C ASP A 453 -14.76 -19.51 8.22
N MET A 454 -13.65 -19.92 8.81
CA MET A 454 -12.53 -20.56 8.13
C MET A 454 -12.21 -21.88 8.81
N ASP A 455 -12.32 -22.97 8.07
CA ASP A 455 -11.97 -24.32 8.55
C ASP A 455 -11.01 -25.02 7.59
N ASP A 456 -10.61 -26.26 7.88
CA ASP A 456 -9.65 -26.99 7.08
C ASP A 456 -10.17 -27.40 5.69
N LYS A 457 -11.47 -27.32 5.46
CA LYS A 457 -12.12 -27.78 4.22
C LYS A 457 -12.50 -26.63 3.31
N GLN A 458 -12.93 -25.52 3.89
CA GLN A 458 -13.44 -24.36 3.14
C GLN A 458 -13.41 -23.10 3.97
N ASP A 459 -13.39 -21.96 3.28
CA ASP A 459 -13.67 -20.66 3.84
C ASP A 459 -15.07 -20.21 3.42
N ARG A 460 -15.83 -19.63 4.37
CA ARG A 460 -17.21 -19.22 4.14
C ARG A 460 -17.45 -17.83 4.70
N LEU A 461 -17.86 -16.91 3.81
CA LEU A 461 -18.25 -15.55 4.18
C LEU A 461 -19.74 -15.37 3.97
N ALA A 462 -20.48 -15.16 5.06
CA ALA A 462 -21.90 -14.85 5.03
C ALA A 462 -22.14 -13.35 5.15
N LEU A 463 -23.00 -12.81 4.29
CA LEU A 463 -23.35 -11.40 4.18
C LEU A 463 -24.87 -11.25 4.24
N ALA A 464 -25.38 -10.45 5.17
CA ALA A 464 -26.80 -10.15 5.27
C ALA A 464 -27.10 -8.76 4.76
N TYR A 465 -27.95 -8.66 3.76
CA TYR A 465 -28.53 -7.42 3.25
C TYR A 465 -29.98 -7.30 3.72
N ASN A 466 -30.58 -6.13 3.60
CA ASN A 466 -31.96 -5.91 4.03
C ASN A 466 -32.97 -6.80 3.31
N THR A 467 -32.68 -7.26 2.11
CA THR A 467 -33.62 -7.93 1.21
C THR A 467 -33.19 -9.33 0.81
N PHE A 468 -31.91 -9.67 0.99
CA PHE A 468 -31.35 -10.97 0.64
C PHE A 468 -30.19 -11.32 1.57
N PHE A 469 -29.80 -12.60 1.54
CA PHE A 469 -28.58 -13.11 2.13
C PHE A 469 -27.68 -13.64 1.02
N ALA A 470 -26.40 -13.42 1.14
CA ALA A 470 -25.39 -13.96 0.25
C ALA A 470 -24.34 -14.72 1.07
N GLU A 471 -23.89 -15.83 0.53
CA GLU A 471 -22.81 -16.62 1.09
C GLU A 471 -21.78 -16.88 0.00
N LEU A 472 -20.52 -16.59 0.29
CA LEU A 472 -19.39 -16.93 -0.55
C LEU A 472 -18.67 -18.12 0.10
N GLU A 473 -18.53 -19.18 -0.65
CA GLU A 473 -17.80 -20.37 -0.24
C GLU A 473 -16.59 -20.59 -1.15
N VAL A 474 -15.46 -20.86 -0.53
CA VAL A 474 -14.20 -21.17 -1.20
C VAL A 474 -13.68 -22.50 -0.64
N PRO A 475 -13.96 -23.64 -1.31
CA PRO A 475 -13.38 -24.92 -0.95
C PRO A 475 -11.86 -24.93 -1.14
N ALA A 476 -11.18 -25.89 -0.51
CA ALA A 476 -9.76 -26.08 -0.70
C ALA A 476 -9.41 -26.26 -2.20
N PRO A 477 -8.47 -25.47 -2.76
CA PRO A 477 -8.09 -25.56 -4.17
C PRO A 477 -7.26 -26.80 -4.45
N SER A 478 -7.26 -27.23 -5.72
CA SER A 478 -6.20 -28.09 -6.25
C SER A 478 -4.98 -27.25 -6.66
N GLU A 479 -3.92 -27.90 -7.12
CA GLU A 479 -2.72 -27.20 -7.61
C GLU A 479 -3.02 -26.24 -8.78
N THR A 480 -3.95 -26.62 -9.65
CA THR A 480 -4.25 -25.91 -10.91
C THR A 480 -5.65 -25.30 -10.97
N ALA A 481 -6.50 -25.51 -9.96
CA ALA A 481 -7.87 -25.01 -9.99
C ALA A 481 -8.35 -24.57 -8.60
N LEU A 482 -8.97 -23.41 -8.56
CA LEU A 482 -9.65 -22.85 -7.41
C LEU A 482 -11.15 -22.74 -7.73
N PRO A 483 -12.00 -23.64 -7.21
CA PRO A 483 -13.45 -23.47 -7.27
C PRO A 483 -13.91 -22.48 -6.18
N PHE A 484 -14.94 -21.69 -6.48
CA PHE A 484 -15.67 -20.91 -5.50
C PHE A 484 -17.11 -20.71 -5.96
N ARG A 485 -18.01 -20.39 -5.03
CA ARG A 485 -19.41 -20.19 -5.36
C ARG A 485 -20.06 -19.13 -4.51
N PHE A 486 -21.02 -18.46 -5.08
CA PHE A 486 -21.93 -17.60 -4.36
C PHE A 486 -23.31 -18.27 -4.27
N ALA A 487 -23.87 -18.26 -3.06
CA ALA A 487 -25.20 -18.75 -2.81
C ALA A 487 -26.06 -17.57 -2.32
N ILE A 488 -27.19 -17.30 -3.02
CA ILE A 488 -28.05 -16.16 -2.71
C ILE A 488 -29.45 -16.66 -2.34
N THR A 489 -29.93 -16.16 -1.20
CA THR A 489 -31.27 -16.44 -0.69
C THR A 489 -32.02 -15.13 -0.49
N GLY A 490 -33.21 -15.00 -1.06
CA GLY A 490 -34.02 -13.79 -0.94
C GLY A 490 -35.43 -13.98 -1.47
N LYS A 491 -36.30 -13.02 -1.19
CA LYS A 491 -37.70 -13.12 -1.63
C LYS A 491 -37.94 -12.71 -3.07
N GLY A 492 -36.99 -12.10 -3.72
CA GLY A 492 -37.21 -11.49 -5.03
C GLY A 492 -38.38 -10.48 -5.01
N ARG A 493 -38.16 -9.28 -5.47
CA ARG A 493 -39.18 -8.25 -5.55
C ARG A 493 -39.43 -7.87 -7.02
N PRO A 494 -40.68 -7.55 -7.42
CA PRO A 494 -40.91 -6.99 -8.74
C PRO A 494 -40.08 -5.73 -8.95
N GLY A 495 -39.36 -5.63 -10.08
CA GLY A 495 -38.52 -4.48 -10.42
C GLY A 495 -37.17 -4.45 -9.68
N GLN A 496 -36.81 -5.49 -8.91
CA GLN A 496 -35.50 -5.64 -8.30
C GLN A 496 -34.45 -5.99 -9.35
N ASP A 497 -33.39 -5.19 -9.44
CA ASP A 497 -32.18 -5.51 -10.21
C ASP A 497 -31.07 -5.85 -9.20
N LEU A 498 -30.84 -7.14 -9.01
CA LEU A 498 -29.81 -7.67 -8.11
C LEU A 498 -28.68 -8.23 -8.95
N ARG A 499 -27.44 -7.86 -8.63
CA ARG A 499 -26.24 -8.26 -9.38
C ARG A 499 -25.13 -8.70 -8.46
N LEU A 500 -24.36 -9.68 -8.94
CA LEU A 500 -23.04 -10.03 -8.47
C LEU A 500 -22.01 -9.40 -9.41
N THR A 501 -21.00 -8.72 -8.89
CA THR A 501 -19.89 -8.16 -9.67
C THR A 501 -18.54 -8.63 -9.11
N LEU A 502 -17.67 -9.12 -10.00
CA LEU A 502 -16.27 -9.40 -9.74
C LEU A 502 -15.41 -8.40 -10.51
N GLN A 503 -14.43 -7.83 -9.85
CA GLN A 503 -13.41 -7.00 -10.48
C GLN A 503 -12.24 -7.89 -10.89
N LEU A 504 -11.90 -7.92 -12.16
CA LEU A 504 -10.84 -8.76 -12.72
C LEU A 504 -9.61 -7.91 -13.03
N CYS A 505 -8.43 -8.36 -12.59
CA CYS A 505 -7.16 -7.80 -13.02
C CYS A 505 -6.87 -8.26 -14.45
N LEU A 506 -7.07 -7.36 -15.41
CA LEU A 506 -6.79 -7.57 -16.81
C LEU A 506 -5.64 -6.67 -17.25
N HIS A 507 -4.78 -7.16 -18.14
CA HIS A 507 -3.58 -6.47 -18.58
C HIS A 507 -3.78 -5.84 -19.95
N ALA A 508 -3.61 -4.53 -20.04
CA ALA A 508 -3.68 -3.81 -21.31
C ALA A 508 -2.60 -4.30 -22.28
N GLY A 509 -2.95 -4.37 -23.54
CA GLY A 509 -2.08 -4.89 -24.59
C GLY A 509 -2.07 -6.40 -24.75
N GLU A 510 -2.65 -7.15 -23.80
CA GLU A 510 -2.75 -8.60 -23.86
C GLU A 510 -4.09 -9.08 -24.45
N ALA A 511 -4.10 -10.33 -24.88
CA ALA A 511 -5.30 -10.97 -25.44
C ALA A 511 -6.24 -11.44 -24.33
N LEU A 512 -7.54 -11.23 -24.55
CA LEU A 512 -8.64 -11.83 -23.81
C LEU A 512 -9.39 -12.78 -24.76
N GLU A 513 -9.46 -14.06 -24.41
CA GLU A 513 -10.18 -15.09 -25.15
C GLU A 513 -11.48 -15.45 -24.45
N THR A 514 -12.54 -15.74 -25.20
CA THR A 514 -13.85 -16.09 -24.67
C THR A 514 -14.27 -17.49 -25.06
N GLY A 515 -15.27 -18.06 -24.37
CA GLY A 515 -15.83 -19.38 -24.70
C GLY A 515 -16.51 -19.46 -26.05
N ALA A 516 -16.88 -18.33 -26.68
CA ALA A 516 -17.34 -18.27 -28.07
C ALA A 516 -16.19 -18.32 -29.10
N GLY A 517 -14.93 -18.37 -28.65
CA GLY A 517 -13.77 -18.34 -29.53
C GLY A 517 -13.37 -16.94 -30.00
N LYS A 518 -13.95 -15.89 -29.42
CA LYS A 518 -13.58 -14.51 -29.71
C LYS A 518 -12.29 -14.16 -28.97
N THR A 519 -11.33 -13.56 -29.68
CA THR A 519 -10.08 -13.04 -29.11
C THR A 519 -10.04 -11.54 -29.33
N VAL A 520 -9.80 -10.78 -28.26
CA VAL A 520 -9.72 -9.31 -28.28
C VAL A 520 -8.45 -8.88 -27.56
N THR A 521 -7.68 -7.98 -28.16
CA THR A 521 -6.59 -7.29 -27.46
C THR A 521 -7.18 -6.15 -26.63
N LEU A 522 -6.86 -6.14 -25.33
CA LEU A 522 -7.35 -5.15 -24.39
C LEU A 522 -6.69 -3.79 -24.62
N GLY A 523 -7.46 -2.77 -24.94
CA GLY A 523 -7.01 -1.40 -25.21
C GLY A 523 -7.81 -0.36 -24.43
N ARG A 524 -7.70 0.89 -24.88
CA ARG A 524 -8.44 2.03 -24.29
C ARG A 524 -9.91 2.08 -24.69
N ASP A 525 -10.27 1.42 -25.77
CA ASP A 525 -11.62 1.42 -26.27
C ASP A 525 -12.52 0.57 -25.37
N ARG A 526 -13.72 1.08 -25.10
CA ARG A 526 -14.71 0.37 -24.30
C ARG A 526 -15.13 -0.92 -24.98
N LEU A 527 -14.89 -2.02 -24.31
CA LEU A 527 -15.30 -3.37 -24.69
C LEU A 527 -16.46 -3.82 -23.80
N GLU A 528 -17.54 -4.25 -24.41
CA GLU A 528 -18.64 -4.91 -23.72
C GLU A 528 -18.85 -6.30 -24.33
N LEU A 529 -18.71 -7.33 -23.50
CA LEU A 529 -18.94 -8.72 -23.89
C LEU A 529 -20.24 -9.20 -23.26
N ALA A 530 -21.18 -9.57 -24.14
CA ALA A 530 -22.47 -10.13 -23.75
C ALA A 530 -22.36 -11.62 -23.37
N PRO A 531 -23.40 -12.23 -22.80
CA PRO A 531 -23.44 -13.65 -22.50
C PRO A 531 -23.09 -14.56 -23.68
N ASP A 532 -23.56 -14.24 -24.88
CA ASP A 532 -23.27 -14.99 -26.10
C ASP A 532 -21.80 -14.87 -26.55
N ASP A 533 -21.14 -13.76 -26.25
CA ASP A 533 -19.71 -13.60 -26.49
C ASP A 533 -18.90 -14.41 -25.50
N LEU A 534 -19.27 -14.41 -24.21
CA LEU A 534 -18.54 -15.09 -23.14
C LEU A 534 -18.70 -16.61 -23.15
N ARG A 535 -19.91 -17.09 -23.37
CA ARG A 535 -20.27 -18.51 -23.31
C ARG A 535 -19.66 -19.24 -22.12
N GLY A 536 -19.74 -18.62 -20.95
CA GLY A 536 -19.31 -19.20 -19.68
C GLY A 536 -17.80 -19.30 -19.46
N MET A 537 -16.95 -18.62 -20.24
CA MET A 537 -15.50 -18.72 -20.10
C MET A 537 -14.78 -17.44 -20.54
N LEU A 538 -13.73 -17.07 -19.75
CA LEU A 538 -12.73 -16.06 -20.07
C LEU A 538 -11.34 -16.67 -19.87
N ARG A 539 -10.41 -16.40 -20.81
CA ARG A 539 -8.97 -16.75 -20.65
C ARG A 539 -8.13 -15.51 -20.86
N HIS A 540 -7.21 -15.27 -19.94
CA HIS A 540 -6.31 -14.12 -19.95
C HIS A 540 -5.05 -14.41 -19.13
N HIS A 541 -3.91 -13.88 -19.52
CA HIS A 541 -2.66 -13.86 -18.74
C HIS A 541 -2.31 -15.20 -18.04
N GLY A 542 -2.51 -16.31 -18.73
CA GLY A 542 -2.20 -17.66 -18.20
C GLY A 542 -3.26 -18.26 -17.27
N TRP A 543 -4.36 -17.58 -17.00
CA TRP A 543 -5.50 -18.12 -16.26
C TRP A 543 -6.77 -18.23 -17.11
N THR A 544 -7.66 -19.11 -16.71
CA THR A 544 -9.00 -19.28 -17.27
C THR A 544 -10.02 -19.17 -16.15
N LEU A 545 -11.05 -18.31 -16.33
CA LEU A 545 -12.17 -18.18 -15.40
C LEU A 545 -13.43 -18.76 -16.06
N ARG A 546 -14.00 -19.80 -15.44
CA ARG A 546 -15.33 -20.30 -15.78
C ARG A 546 -16.36 -19.49 -15.02
N VAL A 547 -17.35 -18.99 -15.74
CA VAL A 547 -18.35 -18.04 -15.23
C VAL A 547 -19.77 -18.53 -15.53
N ASP A 548 -20.73 -17.93 -14.85
CA ASP A 548 -22.17 -18.14 -15.17
C ASP A 548 -22.46 -17.78 -16.63
N PRO A 549 -23.28 -18.59 -17.34
CA PRO A 549 -23.65 -18.29 -18.73
C PRO A 549 -24.32 -16.92 -18.94
N ALA A 550 -24.93 -16.34 -17.91
CA ALA A 550 -25.54 -15.00 -17.98
C ALA A 550 -24.55 -13.84 -17.70
N ALA A 551 -23.28 -14.15 -17.48
CA ALA A 551 -22.25 -13.16 -17.17
C ALA A 551 -22.06 -12.16 -18.32
N ARG A 552 -21.68 -10.93 -17.97
CA ARG A 552 -21.29 -9.84 -18.86
C ARG A 552 -19.98 -9.24 -18.38
N LEU A 553 -19.13 -8.81 -19.30
CA LEU A 553 -17.87 -8.14 -18.97
C LEU A 553 -17.83 -6.76 -19.59
N VAL A 554 -17.38 -5.77 -18.82
CA VAL A 554 -17.06 -4.41 -19.30
C VAL A 554 -15.58 -4.13 -19.04
N TRP A 555 -14.86 -3.62 -20.04
CA TRP A 555 -13.47 -3.17 -19.97
C TRP A 555 -13.28 -1.91 -20.82
N PRO A 556 -12.37 -0.96 -20.49
CA PRO A 556 -11.80 -0.79 -19.17
C PRO A 556 -12.80 -0.12 -18.22
N VAL A 557 -12.74 -0.47 -16.94
CA VAL A 557 -13.40 0.28 -15.88
C VAL A 557 -12.29 0.87 -15.01
N TYR A 558 -12.31 2.18 -14.85
CA TYR A 558 -11.27 2.89 -14.09
C TYR A 558 -11.76 3.09 -12.65
N PRO A 559 -11.14 2.47 -11.65
CA PRO A 559 -11.46 2.72 -10.24
C PRO A 559 -11.26 4.18 -9.88
N HIS A 560 -12.07 4.68 -8.95
CA HIS A 560 -11.93 6.05 -8.45
C HIS A 560 -10.53 6.29 -7.87
N HIS A 561 -9.92 7.41 -8.26
CA HIS A 561 -8.63 7.83 -7.72
C HIS A 561 -8.88 8.84 -6.59
N PRO A 562 -8.58 8.49 -5.33
CA PRO A 562 -8.93 9.34 -4.18
C PRO A 562 -8.09 10.63 -4.08
N TYR A 563 -6.97 10.73 -4.78
CA TYR A 563 -6.01 11.83 -4.68
C TYR A 563 -6.13 12.89 -5.79
N THR A 564 -7.06 12.72 -6.71
CA THR A 564 -7.26 13.67 -7.81
C THR A 564 -8.73 13.81 -8.15
N ASP A 565 -9.15 15.03 -8.54
CA ASP A 565 -10.48 15.28 -9.11
C ASP A 565 -10.58 14.86 -10.59
N LYS A 566 -9.45 14.52 -11.21
CA LYS A 566 -9.42 14.03 -12.58
C LYS A 566 -9.80 12.55 -12.59
N PRO A 567 -10.62 12.10 -13.55
CA PRO A 567 -10.86 10.67 -13.73
C PRO A 567 -9.55 9.92 -13.98
N GLU A 568 -9.42 8.76 -13.36
CA GLU A 568 -8.34 7.83 -13.69
C GLU A 568 -8.45 7.42 -15.17
N THR A 569 -7.35 7.41 -15.86
CA THR A 569 -7.28 7.06 -17.29
C THR A 569 -6.11 6.15 -17.65
N SER A 570 -5.30 5.77 -16.67
CA SER A 570 -4.24 4.79 -16.89
C SER A 570 -4.82 3.39 -17.03
N LEU A 571 -4.49 2.72 -18.11
CA LEU A 571 -4.89 1.33 -18.32
C LEU A 571 -4.30 0.37 -17.29
N ASP A 572 -3.16 0.72 -16.69
CA ASP A 572 -2.50 -0.10 -15.65
C ASP A 572 -3.33 -0.20 -14.37
N HIS A 573 -4.25 0.76 -14.17
CA HIS A 573 -5.17 0.79 -13.03
C HIS A 573 -6.59 0.36 -13.40
N ALA A 574 -6.85 0.06 -14.66
CA ALA A 574 -8.17 -0.38 -15.10
C ALA A 574 -8.45 -1.82 -14.65
N VAL A 575 -9.72 -2.10 -14.41
CA VAL A 575 -10.22 -3.45 -14.11
C VAL A 575 -11.28 -3.87 -15.12
N GLY A 576 -11.45 -5.18 -15.27
CA GLY A 576 -12.62 -5.73 -15.95
C GLY A 576 -13.76 -5.91 -14.95
N ALA A 577 -14.92 -5.32 -15.19
CA ALA A 577 -16.10 -5.56 -14.37
C ALA A 577 -16.92 -6.71 -14.96
N LEU A 578 -16.84 -7.88 -14.32
CA LEU A 578 -17.63 -9.06 -14.66
C LEU A 578 -18.89 -9.07 -13.80
N SER A 579 -20.07 -8.96 -14.42
CA SER A 579 -21.34 -8.93 -13.69
C SER A 579 -22.24 -10.10 -14.06
N VAL A 580 -22.96 -10.64 -13.06
CA VAL A 580 -23.96 -11.70 -13.22
C VAL A 580 -25.29 -11.22 -12.64
N PRO A 581 -26.37 -11.19 -13.42
CA PRO A 581 -27.68 -10.85 -12.89
C PRO A 581 -28.19 -11.95 -11.95
N LEU A 582 -28.64 -11.55 -10.78
CA LEU A 582 -29.15 -12.46 -9.77
C LEU A 582 -30.69 -12.48 -9.81
N ARG A 583 -31.26 -13.65 -9.67
CA ARG A 583 -32.72 -13.84 -9.66
C ARG A 583 -33.11 -14.75 -8.50
N PRO A 584 -33.10 -14.22 -7.27
CA PRO A 584 -33.52 -15.01 -6.12
C PRO A 584 -34.96 -15.48 -6.33
N ARG A 585 -35.18 -16.77 -6.18
CA ARG A 585 -36.51 -17.36 -6.37
C ARG A 585 -37.30 -17.21 -5.07
N PRO A 586 -38.58 -16.78 -5.13
CA PRO A 586 -39.42 -16.76 -3.94
C PRO A 586 -39.47 -18.16 -3.32
N GLY A 587 -39.00 -18.28 -2.10
CA GLY A 587 -39.11 -19.47 -1.28
C GLY A 587 -40.19 -19.30 -0.20
N SER A 588 -40.65 -20.40 0.43
CA SER A 588 -41.40 -20.31 1.66
C SER A 588 -40.45 -19.99 2.84
N TYR A 589 -40.98 -19.45 3.93
CA TYR A 589 -40.22 -19.24 5.17
C TYR A 589 -39.55 -20.54 5.69
N ILE A 590 -40.10 -21.68 5.35
CA ILE A 590 -39.65 -23.00 5.81
C ILE A 590 -38.61 -23.61 4.88
N ARG A 591 -38.60 -23.23 3.58
CA ARG A 591 -37.63 -23.71 2.57
C ARG A 591 -37.28 -22.58 1.63
N PRO A 592 -36.32 -21.72 2.00
CA PRO A 592 -35.80 -20.72 1.08
C PRO A 592 -35.19 -21.42 -0.15
N ARG A 593 -35.48 -20.92 -1.35
CA ARG A 593 -34.83 -21.40 -2.57
C ARG A 593 -33.55 -20.60 -2.79
N GLU A 594 -32.46 -21.32 -2.82
CA GLU A 594 -31.13 -20.78 -3.04
C GLU A 594 -30.83 -20.71 -4.54
N GLN A 595 -30.25 -19.62 -4.99
CA GLN A 595 -29.57 -19.55 -6.28
C GLN A 595 -28.08 -19.69 -6.06
N VAL A 596 -27.47 -20.69 -6.67
CA VAL A 596 -26.03 -20.97 -6.59
C VAL A 596 -25.38 -20.56 -7.91
N ILE A 597 -24.30 -19.79 -7.84
CA ILE A 597 -23.51 -19.33 -8.97
C ILE A 597 -22.08 -19.81 -8.79
N PRO A 598 -21.70 -20.89 -9.48
CA PRO A 598 -20.36 -21.44 -9.39
C PRO A 598 -19.36 -20.70 -10.30
N PHE A 599 -18.14 -20.61 -9.83
CA PHE A 599 -16.99 -20.14 -10.58
C PHE A 599 -15.82 -21.11 -10.41
N THR A 600 -14.89 -21.12 -11.34
CA THR A 600 -13.62 -21.82 -11.20
C THR A 600 -12.54 -21.01 -11.91
N VAL A 601 -11.47 -20.72 -11.19
CA VAL A 601 -10.23 -20.22 -11.80
C VAL A 601 -9.31 -21.42 -12.05
N GLU A 602 -8.82 -21.55 -13.28
CA GLU A 602 -7.86 -22.57 -13.69
C GLU A 602 -6.56 -21.88 -14.13
N VAL A 603 -5.41 -22.37 -13.67
CA VAL A 603 -4.08 -21.90 -14.10
C VAL A 603 -3.32 -23.08 -14.66
N GLY A 604 -2.77 -22.96 -15.87
CA GLY A 604 -1.99 -24.02 -16.49
C GLY A 604 -0.71 -24.37 -15.68
N LYS A 605 -0.29 -25.64 -15.76
CA LYS A 605 0.92 -26.15 -15.09
C LYS A 605 2.19 -25.41 -15.50
#